data_7086d2f5e2a4c78a7b8a7a8e32090229
#
_entry.id   7086d2f5e2a4c78a7b8a7a8e32090229
#
_cell.length_a   1.000
_cell.length_b   1.000
_cell.length_c   1.000
_cell.angle_alpha   90.00
_cell.angle_beta   90.00
_cell.angle_gamma   90.00
#
_symmetry.space_group_name_H-M   'P 1'
#
loop_
_entity.id
_entity.type
_entity.pdbx_description
1 polymer ?
#
loop_
_entity_poly.entity_id
_entity_poly.type
_entity_poly.pdbx_seq_one_letter_code
_entity_poly.pdbx_strand_id
1 'polypeptide(L)'
;LPNPISIAQHAEGARAELDELSFDARVFARAVPARDQTAFRIAEATNASLEPLLAASTAQLFVDGALVGRSSFDAVPAGGEIMQAFGPVEDLRLRYAVLDRSAGDRGLISRSNARTEEVRMTIENLANAPWDIEVMEAIPYSEQDDLVIEWTSTPTAAAENVDDRRGLIQWDISLDAGATQEITVEQVIRWPDGMVLR
;
A
#
# COMPACT_ATOMS: atom_id res chain seq x y z
N LEU A 1 30.42 -18.10 11.80
CA LEU A 1 30.44 -18.43 10.36
C LEU A 1 30.17 -19.92 10.21
N PRO A 2 29.20 -20.37 9.42
CA PRO A 2 28.84 -21.76 9.26
C PRO A 2 29.95 -22.57 8.59
N ASN A 3 30.80 -21.97 7.77
CA ASN A 3 31.91 -22.60 7.08
C ASN A 3 33.19 -21.77 7.13
N PRO A 4 34.40 -22.41 7.16
CA PRO A 4 35.65 -21.71 7.04
C PRO A 4 35.80 -21.09 5.66
N ILE A 5 36.15 -19.79 5.61
CA ILE A 5 36.32 -19.04 4.39
C ILE A 5 37.81 -18.93 4.06
N SER A 6 38.17 -19.32 2.82
CA SER A 6 39.52 -19.09 2.29
C SER A 6 39.53 -17.81 1.48
N ILE A 7 40.31 -16.82 1.91
CA ILE A 7 40.47 -15.55 1.18
C ILE A 7 41.85 -15.60 0.50
N ALA A 8 41.86 -15.44 -0.82
CA ALA A 8 43.09 -15.39 -1.58
C ALA A 8 43.90 -14.12 -1.20
N GLN A 9 45.22 -14.25 -1.13
CA GLN A 9 46.12 -13.13 -0.92
C GLN A 9 45.97 -12.13 -2.07
N HIS A 10 45.70 -10.87 -1.78
CA HIS A 10 45.38 -9.81 -2.75
C HIS A 10 43.93 -9.80 -3.31
N ALA A 11 42.96 -10.47 -2.68
CA ALA A 11 41.54 -10.29 -3.05
C ALA A 11 41.09 -8.88 -2.65
N GLU A 12 40.59 -8.10 -3.61
CA GLU A 12 40.04 -6.75 -3.36
C GLU A 12 38.64 -6.78 -2.66
N GLY A 13 38.04 -7.96 -2.54
CA GLY A 13 36.80 -8.20 -1.81
C GLY A 13 36.54 -9.70 -1.72
N ALA A 14 36.11 -10.18 -0.55
CA ALA A 14 35.60 -11.51 -0.36
C ALA A 14 34.14 -11.44 0.13
N ARG A 15 33.25 -12.18 -0.53
CA ARG A 15 31.88 -12.34 -0.05
C ARG A 15 31.84 -13.60 0.82
N ALA A 16 31.30 -13.43 2.01
CA ALA A 16 31.12 -14.51 2.96
C ALA A 16 29.66 -14.62 3.34
N GLU A 17 29.12 -15.81 3.33
CA GLU A 17 27.85 -16.12 3.95
C GLU A 17 28.04 -16.16 5.45
N LEU A 18 27.29 -15.37 6.19
CA LEU A 18 27.36 -15.25 7.64
C LEU A 18 26.41 -16.23 8.31
N ASP A 19 25.18 -16.25 7.84
CA ASP A 19 24.10 -17.09 8.35
C ASP A 19 22.93 -17.11 7.33
N GLU A 20 22.00 -18.06 7.54
CA GLU A 20 20.73 -18.17 6.85
C GLU A 20 19.60 -18.21 7.89
N LEU A 21 18.69 -17.26 7.80
CA LEU A 21 17.53 -17.16 8.69
C LEU A 21 16.25 -17.34 7.87
N SER A 22 15.31 -18.11 8.42
CA SER A 22 13.99 -18.32 7.82
C SER A 22 12.91 -17.81 8.74
N PHE A 23 11.94 -17.11 8.16
CA PHE A 23 10.79 -16.55 8.87
C PHE A 23 9.50 -16.91 8.13
N ASP A 24 8.46 -17.22 8.88
CA ASP A 24 7.12 -17.29 8.31
C ASP A 24 6.69 -15.88 7.93
N ALA A 25 6.23 -15.71 6.69
CA ALA A 25 5.84 -14.41 6.16
C ALA A 25 4.42 -14.44 5.58
N ARG A 26 3.66 -13.38 5.86
CA ARG A 26 2.47 -13.03 5.11
C ARG A 26 2.91 -12.31 3.84
N VAL A 27 2.51 -12.82 2.68
CA VAL A 27 2.79 -12.19 1.38
C VAL A 27 1.48 -11.68 0.79
N PHE A 28 1.44 -10.40 0.45
CA PHE A 28 0.26 -9.75 -0.12
C PHE A 28 0.68 -8.68 -1.13
N ALA A 29 -0.29 -8.15 -1.87
CA ALA A 29 -0.08 -7.00 -2.75
C ALA A 29 -0.60 -5.73 -2.07
N ARG A 30 0.13 -4.62 -2.18
CA ARG A 30 -0.34 -3.30 -1.74
C ARG A 30 -0.50 -2.38 -2.93
N ALA A 31 -1.63 -1.68 -3.00
CA ALA A 31 -2.00 -0.80 -4.09
C ALA A 31 -2.49 0.57 -3.59
N VAL A 32 -2.07 1.64 -4.25
CA VAL A 32 -2.58 3.00 -4.06
C VAL A 32 -2.97 3.55 -5.43
N PRO A 33 -4.13 3.13 -6.00
CA PRO A 33 -4.47 3.36 -7.41
C PRO A 33 -4.53 4.83 -7.83
N ALA A 34 -4.80 5.74 -6.89
CA ALA A 34 -4.77 7.18 -7.12
C ALA A 34 -3.36 7.74 -7.42
N ARG A 35 -2.32 7.03 -6.99
CA ARG A 35 -0.91 7.45 -7.18
C ARG A 35 -0.20 6.67 -8.26
N ASP A 36 -0.41 5.36 -8.29
CA ASP A 36 0.21 4.45 -9.24
C ASP A 36 -0.74 3.30 -9.53
N GLN A 37 -0.93 2.96 -10.79
CA GLN A 37 -1.76 1.84 -11.22
C GLN A 37 -1.00 0.50 -11.15
N THR A 38 0.00 0.42 -10.28
CA THR A 38 0.81 -0.76 -10.02
C THR A 38 0.60 -1.23 -8.58
N ALA A 39 0.34 -2.52 -8.39
CA ALA A 39 0.40 -3.16 -7.08
C ALA A 39 1.81 -3.67 -6.80
N PHE A 40 2.26 -3.57 -5.56
CA PHE A 40 3.58 -4.02 -5.14
C PHE A 40 3.47 -5.19 -4.19
N ARG A 41 4.28 -6.24 -4.42
CA ARG A 41 4.39 -7.38 -3.52
C ARG A 41 5.07 -6.95 -2.23
N ILE A 42 4.44 -7.24 -1.11
CA ILE A 42 4.95 -6.99 0.24
C ILE A 42 5.07 -8.33 0.96
N ALA A 43 6.17 -8.52 1.66
CA ALA A 43 6.31 -9.58 2.65
C ALA A 43 6.40 -8.94 4.03
N GLU A 44 5.55 -9.42 4.93
CA GLU A 44 5.48 -9.04 6.33
C GLU A 44 5.83 -10.25 7.19
N ALA A 45 6.77 -10.10 8.10
CA ALA A 45 7.24 -11.17 8.99
C ALA A 45 7.66 -10.59 10.33
N THR A 46 7.90 -11.47 11.29
CA THR A 46 8.53 -11.10 12.57
C THR A 46 9.93 -11.67 12.63
N ASN A 47 10.90 -10.86 13.09
CA ASN A 47 12.22 -11.38 13.41
C ASN A 47 12.13 -12.33 14.60
N ALA A 48 11.89 -13.62 14.32
CA ALA A 48 11.79 -14.67 15.34
C ALA A 48 13.16 -15.14 15.86
N SER A 49 14.28 -14.57 15.37
CA SER A 49 15.60 -14.87 15.89
C SER A 49 15.84 -14.16 17.23
N LEU A 50 16.86 -14.61 17.97
CA LEU A 50 17.26 -14.00 19.24
C LEU A 50 18.14 -12.75 19.07
N GLU A 51 18.57 -12.48 17.85
CA GLU A 51 19.49 -11.39 17.53
C GLU A 51 18.85 -10.36 16.60
N PRO A 52 19.30 -9.10 16.63
CA PRO A 52 18.83 -8.10 15.69
C PRO A 52 19.34 -8.40 14.27
N LEU A 53 18.48 -8.23 13.27
CA LEU A 53 18.89 -8.17 11.88
C LEU A 53 19.60 -6.83 11.63
N LEU A 54 20.75 -6.89 10.98
CA LEU A 54 21.54 -5.70 10.72
C LEU A 54 21.01 -4.94 9.49
N ALA A 55 21.10 -3.62 9.54
CA ALA A 55 20.81 -2.79 8.39
C ALA A 55 21.76 -3.07 7.22
N ALA A 56 21.23 -3.02 6.01
CA ALA A 56 22.01 -3.12 4.79
C ALA A 56 21.64 -1.98 3.84
N SER A 57 22.64 -1.26 3.34
CA SER A 57 22.43 -0.22 2.33
C SER A 57 21.96 -0.77 0.99
N THR A 58 22.26 -2.06 0.72
CA THR A 58 21.86 -2.74 -0.51
C THR A 58 21.59 -4.20 -0.19
N ALA A 59 20.33 -4.58 -0.14
CA ALA A 59 19.84 -5.95 -0.11
C ALA A 59 19.41 -6.37 -1.53
N GLN A 60 19.75 -7.57 -1.94
CA GLN A 60 19.23 -8.16 -3.18
C GLN A 60 17.96 -8.94 -2.84
N LEU A 61 16.90 -8.69 -3.60
CA LEU A 61 15.59 -9.27 -3.38
C LEU A 61 15.31 -10.33 -4.44
N PHE A 62 14.93 -11.52 -4.00
CA PHE A 62 14.64 -12.66 -4.87
C PHE A 62 13.22 -13.17 -4.60
N VAL A 63 12.53 -13.58 -5.66
CA VAL A 63 11.26 -14.31 -5.61
C VAL A 63 11.44 -15.57 -6.44
N ASP A 64 11.22 -16.73 -5.86
CA ASP A 64 11.38 -18.03 -6.51
C ASP A 64 12.73 -18.20 -7.23
N GLY A 65 13.80 -17.66 -6.62
CA GLY A 65 15.15 -17.69 -7.16
C GLY A 65 15.47 -16.66 -8.25
N ALA A 66 14.50 -15.88 -8.69
CA ALA A 66 14.69 -14.78 -9.64
C ALA A 66 14.99 -13.47 -8.92
N LEU A 67 16.02 -12.74 -9.33
CA LEU A 67 16.34 -11.40 -8.81
C LEU A 67 15.24 -10.41 -9.27
N VAL A 68 14.45 -9.89 -8.33
CA VAL A 68 13.35 -8.94 -8.62
C VAL A 68 13.73 -7.49 -8.31
N GLY A 69 14.80 -7.26 -7.54
CA GLY A 69 15.23 -5.89 -7.25
C GLY A 69 16.35 -5.79 -6.23
N ARG A 70 16.61 -4.54 -5.86
CA ARG A 70 17.52 -4.17 -4.78
C ARG A 70 16.88 -3.07 -3.95
N SER A 71 17.04 -3.14 -2.64
CA SER A 71 16.52 -2.15 -1.70
C SER A 71 17.50 -2.00 -0.54
N SER A 72 17.34 -0.94 0.25
CA SER A 72 17.89 -0.93 1.60
C SER A 72 17.06 -1.85 2.50
N PHE A 73 17.69 -2.31 3.55
CA PHE A 73 17.04 -3.06 4.63
C PHE A 73 17.39 -2.37 5.94
N ASP A 74 16.38 -2.02 6.72
CA ASP A 74 16.58 -1.36 8.00
C ASP A 74 16.90 -2.40 9.09
N ALA A 75 17.59 -1.98 10.17
CA ALA A 75 17.84 -2.85 11.29
C ALA A 75 16.52 -3.22 11.99
N VAL A 76 16.32 -4.52 12.25
CA VAL A 76 15.12 -5.03 12.92
C VAL A 76 15.53 -5.75 14.20
N PRO A 77 15.11 -5.29 15.37
CA PRO A 77 15.43 -5.95 16.64
C PRO A 77 14.78 -7.34 16.71
N ALA A 78 15.27 -8.18 17.63
CA ALA A 78 14.61 -9.44 17.95
C ALA A 78 13.15 -9.20 18.35
N GLY A 79 12.22 -9.96 17.78
CA GLY A 79 10.78 -9.75 17.93
C GLY A 79 10.19 -8.57 17.16
N GLY A 80 11.02 -7.82 16.43
CA GLY A 80 10.57 -6.69 15.61
C GLY A 80 9.91 -7.12 14.30
N GLU A 81 9.11 -6.24 13.73
CA GLU A 81 8.42 -6.43 12.47
C GLU A 81 9.35 -6.18 11.27
N ILE A 82 9.27 -7.06 10.29
CA ILE A 82 9.92 -6.96 8.99
C ILE A 82 8.84 -6.66 7.96
N MET A 83 8.97 -5.54 7.26
CA MET A 83 8.12 -5.24 6.09
C MET A 83 9.01 -4.90 4.90
N GLN A 84 8.98 -5.75 3.87
CA GLN A 84 9.83 -5.59 2.70
C GLN A 84 9.03 -5.67 1.41
N ALA A 85 9.24 -4.68 0.53
CA ALA A 85 8.66 -4.68 -0.82
C ALA A 85 9.56 -5.46 -1.79
N PHE A 86 8.95 -6.35 -2.59
CA PHE A 86 9.61 -7.23 -3.57
C PHE A 86 9.29 -6.87 -5.04
N GLY A 87 8.96 -5.60 -5.29
CA GLY A 87 8.70 -5.11 -6.64
C GLY A 87 7.24 -5.24 -7.08
N PRO A 88 6.94 -4.87 -8.33
CA PRO A 88 5.60 -4.88 -8.88
C PRO A 88 5.02 -6.30 -9.03
N VAL A 89 3.68 -6.40 -8.95
CA VAL A 89 2.91 -7.58 -9.31
C VAL A 89 2.30 -7.32 -10.69
N GLU A 90 2.92 -7.82 -11.74
CA GLU A 90 2.52 -7.53 -13.14
C GLU A 90 1.17 -8.12 -13.51
N ASP A 91 0.76 -9.21 -12.84
CA ASP A 91 -0.52 -9.88 -13.07
C ASP A 91 -1.71 -9.22 -12.35
N LEU A 92 -1.50 -8.16 -11.57
CA LEU A 92 -2.55 -7.34 -11.00
C LEU A 92 -2.72 -6.05 -11.82
N ARG A 93 -3.85 -5.93 -12.50
CA ARG A 93 -4.18 -4.73 -13.27
C ARG A 93 -5.07 -3.81 -12.46
N LEU A 94 -4.60 -2.58 -12.25
CA LEU A 94 -5.32 -1.56 -11.52
C LEU A 94 -5.86 -0.49 -12.48
N ARG A 95 -7.04 0.07 -12.16
CA ARG A 95 -7.59 1.25 -12.81
C ARG A 95 -8.15 2.19 -11.75
N TYR A 96 -7.98 3.47 -11.99
CA TYR A 96 -8.52 4.54 -11.17
C TYR A 96 -9.26 5.53 -12.07
N ALA A 97 -10.50 5.84 -11.73
CA ALA A 97 -11.31 6.78 -12.49
C ALA A 97 -12.15 7.66 -11.56
N VAL A 98 -12.16 8.95 -11.81
CA VAL A 98 -13.11 9.88 -11.22
C VAL A 98 -14.31 9.94 -12.17
N LEU A 99 -15.45 9.41 -11.73
CA LEU A 99 -16.65 9.22 -12.57
C LEU A 99 -17.55 10.44 -12.59
N ASP A 100 -17.73 11.07 -11.45
CA ASP A 100 -18.54 12.28 -11.32
C ASP A 100 -17.81 13.30 -10.44
N ARG A 101 -17.84 14.53 -10.88
CA ARG A 101 -17.35 15.68 -10.14
C ARG A 101 -18.31 16.84 -10.39
N SER A 102 -19.35 16.88 -9.60
CA SER A 102 -20.32 17.98 -9.66
C SER A 102 -20.04 19.00 -8.56
N ALA A 103 -19.98 20.28 -8.95
CA ALA A 103 -19.94 21.40 -8.03
C ALA A 103 -21.12 22.30 -8.35
N GLY A 104 -21.95 22.61 -7.36
CA GLY A 104 -23.13 23.43 -7.56
C GLY A 104 -23.65 24.05 -6.27
N ASP A 105 -24.40 25.12 -6.49
CA ASP A 105 -25.17 25.79 -5.45
C ASP A 105 -26.46 24.99 -5.21
N ARG A 106 -26.67 24.47 -4.01
CA ARG A 106 -27.90 23.75 -3.67
C ARG A 106 -28.96 24.68 -3.17
N GLY A 107 -29.72 25.24 -4.12
CA GLY A 107 -31.07 25.76 -3.90
C GLY A 107 -31.19 27.14 -3.23
N LEU A 108 -32.30 27.81 -3.49
CA LEU A 108 -32.65 29.18 -3.07
C LEU A 108 -32.76 29.39 -1.54
N ILE A 109 -32.52 28.40 -0.70
CA ILE A 109 -32.72 28.48 0.75
C ILE A 109 -31.46 28.02 1.55
N SER A 110 -30.51 27.34 0.93
CA SER A 110 -29.29 26.89 1.60
C SER A 110 -28.09 27.78 1.23
N ARG A 111 -27.53 28.44 2.25
CA ARG A 111 -26.27 29.23 2.12
C ARG A 111 -25.02 28.34 2.17
N SER A 112 -25.04 27.26 1.44
CA SER A 112 -23.89 26.34 1.44
C SER A 112 -23.63 25.78 0.04
N ASN A 113 -22.37 25.72 -0.33
CA ASN A 113 -21.91 25.05 -1.53
C ASN A 113 -21.63 23.57 -1.24
N ALA A 114 -21.81 22.74 -2.24
CA ALA A 114 -21.46 21.32 -2.14
C ALA A 114 -20.69 20.86 -3.39
N ARG A 115 -19.70 20.02 -3.17
CA ARG A 115 -18.99 19.27 -4.23
C ARG A 115 -19.15 17.80 -3.94
N THR A 116 -19.64 17.07 -4.90
CA THR A 116 -19.70 15.60 -4.88
C THR A 116 -18.65 15.07 -5.84
N GLU A 117 -17.95 14.02 -5.41
CA GLU A 117 -17.00 13.30 -6.24
C GLU A 117 -17.21 11.81 -6.05
N GLU A 118 -17.28 11.07 -7.14
CA GLU A 118 -17.33 9.60 -7.14
C GLU A 118 -16.05 9.07 -7.78
N VAL A 119 -15.37 8.20 -7.07
CA VAL A 119 -14.14 7.54 -7.50
C VAL A 119 -14.40 6.05 -7.63
N ARG A 120 -13.93 5.47 -8.72
CA ARG A 120 -13.96 4.03 -8.95
C ARG A 120 -12.55 3.48 -9.11
N MET A 121 -12.22 2.48 -8.30
CA MET A 121 -11.03 1.68 -8.41
C MET A 121 -11.41 0.28 -8.86
N THR A 122 -10.72 -0.24 -9.87
CA THR A 122 -10.96 -1.60 -10.37
C THR A 122 -9.65 -2.38 -10.29
N ILE A 123 -9.70 -3.55 -9.68
CA ILE A 123 -8.58 -4.47 -9.54
C ILE A 123 -8.93 -5.77 -10.26
N GLU A 124 -8.11 -6.18 -11.21
CA GLU A 124 -8.27 -7.41 -12.00
C GLU A 124 -7.07 -8.32 -11.73
N ASN A 125 -7.32 -9.53 -11.25
CA ASN A 125 -6.29 -10.55 -11.04
C ASN A 125 -6.14 -11.40 -12.31
N LEU A 126 -5.07 -11.21 -13.04
CA LEU A 126 -4.72 -11.96 -14.25
C LEU A 126 -3.84 -13.18 -13.97
N ALA A 127 -3.40 -13.36 -12.70
CA ALA A 127 -2.63 -14.51 -12.29
C ALA A 127 -3.49 -15.78 -12.28
N ASN A 128 -2.83 -16.92 -12.19
CA ASN A 128 -3.46 -18.23 -12.05
C ASN A 128 -3.66 -18.68 -10.59
N ALA A 129 -3.40 -17.78 -9.64
CA ALA A 129 -3.54 -17.99 -8.21
C ALA A 129 -4.25 -16.79 -7.56
N PRO A 130 -4.89 -16.97 -6.38
CA PRO A 130 -5.50 -15.86 -5.65
C PRO A 130 -4.43 -14.90 -5.11
N TRP A 131 -4.84 -13.64 -4.89
CA TRP A 131 -4.05 -12.63 -4.23
C TRP A 131 -4.83 -12.00 -3.07
N ASP A 132 -4.14 -11.82 -1.93
CA ASP A 132 -4.58 -10.89 -0.90
C ASP A 132 -4.03 -9.51 -1.22
N ILE A 133 -4.89 -8.49 -1.22
CA ILE A 133 -4.56 -7.16 -1.70
C ILE A 133 -5.02 -6.12 -0.67
N GLU A 134 -4.10 -5.28 -0.21
CA GLU A 134 -4.40 -4.08 0.56
C GLU A 134 -4.51 -2.90 -0.43
N VAL A 135 -5.72 -2.37 -0.59
CA VAL A 135 -5.97 -1.20 -1.43
C VAL A 135 -6.13 0.02 -0.53
N MET A 136 -5.38 1.08 -0.81
CA MET A 136 -5.40 2.29 0.01
C MET A 136 -5.86 3.50 -0.81
N GLU A 137 -6.63 4.37 -0.18
CA GLU A 137 -7.07 5.66 -0.73
C GLU A 137 -6.99 6.74 0.35
N ALA A 138 -6.71 7.97 -0.07
CA ALA A 138 -6.68 9.11 0.82
C ALA A 138 -7.96 9.92 0.68
N ILE A 139 -8.76 9.97 1.75
CA ILE A 139 -9.96 10.80 1.82
C ILE A 139 -9.57 12.16 2.42
N PRO A 140 -10.01 13.27 1.82
CA PRO A 140 -9.79 14.59 2.39
C PRO A 140 -10.43 14.68 3.78
N TYR A 141 -9.84 15.46 4.66
CA TYR A 141 -10.39 15.78 5.98
C TYR A 141 -10.27 17.28 6.26
N SER A 142 -11.04 17.77 7.18
CA SER A 142 -11.03 19.17 7.61
C SER A 142 -10.91 19.27 9.12
N GLU A 143 -10.24 20.34 9.58
CA GLU A 143 -10.23 20.77 10.97
C GLU A 143 -11.11 22.02 11.18
N GLN A 144 -11.75 22.49 10.11
CA GLN A 144 -12.65 23.64 10.15
C GLN A 144 -14.07 23.16 10.39
N ASP A 145 -14.74 23.72 11.39
CA ASP A 145 -16.12 23.33 11.77
C ASP A 145 -17.13 23.56 10.63
N ASP A 146 -16.88 24.56 9.80
CA ASP A 146 -17.74 24.96 8.69
C ASP A 146 -17.52 24.14 7.40
N LEU A 147 -16.44 23.35 7.34
CA LEU A 147 -16.13 22.49 6.18
C LEU A 147 -16.42 21.03 6.54
N VAL A 148 -17.57 20.55 6.11
CA VAL A 148 -18.04 19.19 6.38
C VAL A 148 -17.67 18.28 5.22
N ILE A 149 -16.96 17.18 5.53
CA ILE A 149 -16.60 16.13 4.58
C ILE A 149 -17.23 14.82 5.03
N GLU A 150 -18.08 14.27 4.17
CA GLU A 150 -18.70 12.97 4.35
C GLU A 150 -18.26 12.06 3.22
N TRP A 151 -18.08 10.78 3.51
CA TRP A 151 -17.76 9.79 2.50
C TRP A 151 -18.40 8.43 2.81
N THR A 152 -18.61 7.65 1.77
CA THR A 152 -19.06 6.25 1.86
C THR A 152 -18.30 5.44 0.82
N SER A 153 -18.20 4.12 1.04
CA SER A 153 -17.58 3.22 0.07
C SER A 153 -18.34 1.91 -0.09
N THR A 154 -18.21 1.33 -1.25
CA THR A 154 -18.69 -0.02 -1.57
C THR A 154 -17.55 -0.80 -2.25
N PRO A 155 -17.07 -1.90 -1.65
CA PRO A 155 -17.42 -2.40 -0.31
C PRO A 155 -16.99 -1.43 0.81
N THR A 156 -17.48 -1.66 2.04
CA THR A 156 -17.04 -0.90 3.21
C THR A 156 -15.55 -1.08 3.44
N ALA A 157 -14.86 -0.01 3.80
CA ALA A 157 -13.44 -0.06 4.14
C ALA A 157 -13.18 -0.95 5.37
N ALA A 158 -12.06 -1.66 5.36
CA ALA A 158 -11.64 -2.53 6.46
C ALA A 158 -11.03 -1.73 7.62
N ALA A 159 -10.31 -0.63 7.29
CA ALA A 159 -9.70 0.24 8.27
C ALA A 159 -9.72 1.70 7.82
N GLU A 160 -9.75 2.59 8.82
CA GLU A 160 -9.64 4.04 8.67
C GLU A 160 -8.47 4.57 9.49
N ASN A 161 -7.85 5.66 9.03
CA ASN A 161 -6.70 6.29 9.66
C ASN A 161 -5.51 5.32 9.83
N VAL A 162 -5.25 4.54 8.78
CA VAL A 162 -4.18 3.54 8.75
C VAL A 162 -2.83 4.19 9.02
N ASP A 163 -1.98 3.53 9.83
CA ASP A 163 -0.67 4.03 10.27
C ASP A 163 -0.73 5.41 10.95
N ASP A 164 -1.77 5.68 11.73
CA ASP A 164 -2.05 6.97 12.37
C ASP A 164 -2.14 8.15 11.37
N ARG A 165 -2.38 7.86 10.09
CA ARG A 165 -2.55 8.86 9.04
C ARG A 165 -4.01 9.17 8.85
N ARG A 166 -4.41 10.34 9.33
CA ARG A 166 -5.79 10.81 9.21
C ARG A 166 -6.25 10.84 7.76
N GLY A 167 -7.42 10.23 7.50
CA GLY A 167 -8.03 10.15 6.18
C GLY A 167 -7.45 9.05 5.26
N LEU A 168 -6.44 8.29 5.70
CA LEU A 168 -5.99 7.12 4.95
C LEU A 168 -6.90 5.95 5.28
N ILE A 169 -7.56 5.41 4.26
CA ILE A 169 -8.47 4.26 4.37
C ILE A 169 -7.94 3.06 3.60
N GLN A 170 -8.31 1.85 4.05
CA GLN A 170 -7.82 0.59 3.51
C GLN A 170 -8.97 -0.39 3.29
N TRP A 171 -8.90 -1.12 2.20
CA TRP A 171 -9.69 -2.32 1.92
C TRP A 171 -8.77 -3.52 1.84
N ASP A 172 -9.16 -4.60 2.53
CA ASP A 172 -8.52 -5.89 2.46
C ASP A 172 -9.35 -6.79 1.53
N ILE A 173 -8.76 -7.18 0.42
CA ILE A 173 -9.42 -7.91 -0.66
C ILE A 173 -8.71 -9.24 -0.86
N SER A 174 -9.43 -10.36 -0.81
CA SER A 174 -8.95 -11.63 -1.33
C SER A 174 -9.57 -11.84 -2.71
N LEU A 175 -8.75 -11.86 -3.76
CA LEU A 175 -9.19 -11.87 -5.15
C LEU A 175 -8.75 -13.14 -5.85
N ASP A 176 -9.71 -14.00 -6.18
CA ASP A 176 -9.46 -15.25 -6.88
C ASP A 176 -8.79 -15.04 -8.25
N ALA A 177 -8.18 -16.10 -8.77
CA ALA A 177 -7.61 -16.13 -10.11
C ALA A 177 -8.64 -15.75 -11.17
N GLY A 178 -8.31 -14.78 -12.04
CA GLY A 178 -9.19 -14.29 -13.11
C GLY A 178 -10.36 -13.43 -12.63
N ALA A 179 -10.48 -13.15 -11.33
CA ALA A 179 -11.55 -12.33 -10.79
C ALA A 179 -11.26 -10.82 -10.89
N THR A 180 -12.31 -10.03 -10.78
CA THR A 180 -12.25 -8.57 -10.75
C THR A 180 -13.03 -8.05 -9.56
N GLN A 181 -12.45 -7.10 -8.84
CA GLN A 181 -13.09 -6.35 -7.76
C GLN A 181 -13.19 -4.88 -8.13
N GLU A 182 -14.36 -4.30 -7.87
CA GLU A 182 -14.59 -2.87 -7.95
C GLU A 182 -14.76 -2.29 -6.54
N ILE A 183 -14.16 -1.12 -6.30
CA ILE A 183 -14.36 -0.31 -5.11
C ILE A 183 -14.84 1.05 -5.60
N THR A 184 -15.98 1.49 -5.09
CA THR A 184 -16.52 2.83 -5.34
C THR A 184 -16.46 3.65 -4.06
N VAL A 185 -15.97 4.88 -4.14
CA VAL A 185 -15.94 5.85 -3.05
C VAL A 185 -16.70 7.09 -3.46
N GLU A 186 -17.73 7.44 -2.70
CA GLU A 186 -18.45 8.69 -2.85
C GLU A 186 -18.03 9.66 -1.76
N GLN A 187 -17.71 10.90 -2.14
CA GLN A 187 -17.30 11.96 -1.23
C GLN A 187 -18.19 13.19 -1.45
N VAL A 188 -18.64 13.78 -0.35
CA VAL A 188 -19.41 15.04 -0.37
C VAL A 188 -18.73 16.05 0.53
N ILE A 189 -18.27 17.13 -0.05
CA ILE A 189 -17.65 18.26 0.65
C ILE A 189 -18.65 19.41 0.65
N ARG A 190 -19.01 19.93 1.84
CA ARG A 190 -19.91 21.07 2.02
C ARG A 190 -19.20 22.21 2.73
N TRP A 191 -19.37 23.43 2.26
CA TRP A 191 -18.80 24.63 2.85
C TRP A 191 -19.75 25.82 2.77
N PRO A 192 -19.61 26.83 3.67
CA PRO A 192 -20.46 28.02 3.66
C PRO A 192 -20.34 28.85 2.39
N ASP A 193 -21.40 29.61 2.11
CA ASP A 193 -21.41 30.55 1.02
C ASP A 193 -20.34 31.66 1.20
N GLY A 194 -19.70 32.05 0.10
CA GLY A 194 -18.61 33.03 0.11
C GLY A 194 -17.21 32.46 0.42
N MET A 195 -17.07 31.16 0.76
CA MET A 195 -15.79 30.47 0.82
C MET A 195 -15.47 29.78 -0.52
N VAL A 196 -14.19 29.65 -0.83
CA VAL A 196 -13.68 28.96 -2.03
C VAL A 196 -12.75 27.85 -1.61
N LEU A 197 -13.06 26.63 -2.03
CA LEU A 197 -12.14 25.48 -1.93
C LEU A 197 -10.92 25.75 -2.84
N ARG A 198 -9.72 25.69 -2.27
CA ARG A 198 -8.46 25.85 -3.00
C ARG A 198 -7.73 24.51 -3.07
#